data_a793041f7a8e6f85683b35050efc665f
#
_entry.id   a793041f7a8e6f85683b35050efc665f
#
_cell.length_a   1.000
_cell.length_b   1.000
_cell.length_c   1.000
_cell.angle_alpha   90.00
_cell.angle_beta   90.00
_cell.angle_gamma   90.00
#
_symmetry.space_group_name_H-M   'P 1'
#
loop_
_entity.id
_entity.type
_entity.pdbx_description
1 polymer ?
#
loop_
_entity_poly.entity_id
_entity_poly.type
_entity_poly.pdbx_seq_one_letter_code
_entity_poly.pdbx_strand_id
1 'polypeptide(L)'
;MDGFAREYYVYDELGKSELHFDVYTDRLCYQYTNIDGAGWKLISALPHGFTKVPVVYYRQDQAEWEDVQWAIDRVETCISNWGDTNDYFGTPKYFIKGRLEGFAEKGEQGAVFQGGSDASMNVLSWDKSPESVKGEIAYLFNIIYSFTSTADISFENMKTLGSNTSGAAIRLMFTAPYMKADLKTEMFGEMFTRRSNIVANGICNTGVHVKGIDQSVAEQIDFEPVFKPYLPKNDVEMLQLITSSNGGAKSTSNRRAIELNPLNDDPDKVEEEMKSEQEEALAQEAALSGLGSAASGSQSVSNEE
;
A
#
# COMPACT_ATOMS: atom_id res chain seq x y z
N MET A 1 16.81 27.91 -0.52
CA MET A 1 15.97 28.18 0.67
C MET A 1 16.89 28.83 1.67
N ASP A 2 16.63 30.08 2.02
CA ASP A 2 17.53 30.90 2.86
C ASP A 2 17.20 30.76 4.36
N GLY A 3 16.02 30.24 4.68
CA GLY A 3 15.56 29.92 6.01
C GLY A 3 14.22 29.20 5.99
N PHE A 4 13.85 28.62 7.11
CA PHE A 4 12.56 28.01 7.35
C PHE A 4 12.08 28.39 8.74
N ALA A 5 10.80 28.71 8.85
CA ALA A 5 10.19 28.99 10.13
C ALA A 5 8.93 28.15 10.31
N ARG A 6 8.68 27.71 11.52
CA ARG A 6 7.46 27.00 11.91
C ARG A 6 6.90 27.57 13.21
N GLU A 7 5.59 27.61 13.29
CA GLU A 7 4.83 27.96 14.48
C GLU A 7 4.06 26.73 14.95
N TYR A 8 4.06 26.46 16.26
CA TYR A 8 3.38 25.30 16.82
C TYR A 8 3.04 25.53 18.29
N TYR A 9 2.05 24.78 18.78
CA TYR A 9 1.66 24.79 20.18
C TYR A 9 2.30 23.63 20.93
N VAL A 10 2.83 23.94 22.11
CA VAL A 10 3.27 22.95 23.09
C VAL A 10 2.26 22.95 24.23
N TYR A 11 1.80 21.78 24.63
CA TYR A 11 0.86 21.62 25.74
C TYR A 11 1.60 21.08 26.95
N ASP A 12 1.39 21.73 28.11
CA ASP A 12 1.91 21.26 29.39
C ASP A 12 1.04 20.09 29.93
N GLU A 13 1.47 19.49 31.05
CA GLU A 13 0.75 18.40 31.72
C GLU A 13 -0.65 18.80 32.21
N LEU A 14 -0.92 20.08 32.33
CA LEU A 14 -2.21 20.67 32.75
C LEU A 14 -3.09 21.05 31.54
N GLY A 15 -2.62 20.82 30.32
CA GLY A 15 -3.34 21.15 29.10
C GLY A 15 -3.27 22.65 28.71
N LYS A 16 -2.43 23.45 29.36
CA LYS A 16 -2.18 24.84 28.94
C LYS A 16 -1.29 24.85 27.72
N SER A 17 -1.68 25.55 26.65
CA SER A 17 -0.91 25.70 25.43
C SER A 17 0.02 26.88 25.46
N GLU A 18 1.25 26.68 25.02
CA GLU A 18 2.24 27.71 24.76
C GLU A 18 2.55 27.78 23.29
N LEU A 19 2.59 28.98 22.72
CA LEU A 19 2.92 29.17 21.31
C LEU A 19 4.43 29.27 21.14
N HIS A 20 4.98 28.41 20.29
CA HIS A 20 6.39 28.35 19.97
C HIS A 20 6.63 28.70 18.50
N PHE A 21 7.80 29.28 18.22
CA PHE A 21 8.23 29.65 16.88
C PHE A 21 9.70 29.34 16.69
N ASP A 22 10.00 28.41 15.79
CA ASP A 22 11.37 28.00 15.47
C ASP A 22 11.78 28.56 14.11
N VAL A 23 12.98 29.13 14.04
CA VAL A 23 13.59 29.63 12.79
C VAL A 23 14.86 28.86 12.54
N TYR A 24 14.91 28.14 11.42
CA TYR A 24 16.08 27.42 10.95
C TYR A 24 16.78 28.25 9.86
N THR A 25 18.04 28.56 10.08
CA THR A 25 18.94 29.15 9.09
C THR A 25 19.88 28.07 8.53
N ASP A 26 20.90 28.43 7.80
CA ASP A 26 21.92 27.51 7.29
C ASP A 26 22.72 26.81 8.40
N ARG A 27 22.85 27.41 9.61
CA ARG A 27 23.70 26.92 10.70
C ARG A 27 23.02 26.86 12.05
N LEU A 28 22.01 27.71 12.31
CA LEU A 28 21.43 27.90 13.64
C LEU A 28 19.93 27.64 13.61
N CYS A 29 19.43 27.07 14.71
CA CYS A 29 18.02 27.02 15.05
C CYS A 29 17.76 28.01 16.19
N TYR A 30 16.90 28.98 15.93
CA TYR A 30 16.41 29.94 16.94
C TYR A 30 15.04 29.47 17.40
N GLN A 31 14.89 29.33 18.71
CA GLN A 31 13.62 28.93 19.31
C GLN A 31 13.03 30.11 20.11
N TYR A 32 11.81 30.48 19.79
CA TYR A 32 11.05 31.53 20.46
C TYR A 32 9.80 30.95 21.10
N THR A 33 9.36 31.60 22.20
CA THR A 33 8.05 31.36 22.80
C THR A 33 7.28 32.64 22.94
N ASN A 34 5.95 32.52 22.89
CA ASN A 34 5.04 33.61 23.20
C ASN A 34 4.08 33.15 24.29
N ILE A 35 4.51 33.36 25.53
CA ILE A 35 3.72 33.03 26.72
C ILE A 35 2.73 34.15 26.98
N ASP A 36 1.46 33.80 27.09
CA ASP A 36 0.35 34.70 27.46
C ASP A 36 0.19 35.93 26.54
N GLY A 37 0.68 35.85 25.30
CA GLY A 37 0.55 36.94 24.32
C GLY A 37 1.45 38.16 24.57
N ALA A 38 2.44 38.02 25.45
CA ALA A 38 3.36 39.10 25.82
C ALA A 38 4.41 39.45 24.76
N GLY A 39 4.36 38.77 23.60
CA GLY A 39 5.33 38.90 22.53
C GLY A 39 6.36 37.77 22.49
N TRP A 40 7.13 37.72 21.40
CA TRP A 40 8.12 36.66 21.16
C TRP A 40 9.37 36.86 22.02
N LYS A 41 9.73 35.82 22.76
CA LYS A 41 10.95 35.77 23.57
C LYS A 41 11.84 34.65 23.06
N LEU A 42 13.11 34.98 22.79
CA LEU A 42 14.12 33.97 22.41
C LEU A 42 14.43 33.08 23.61
N ILE A 43 14.26 31.74 23.42
CA ILE A 43 14.59 30.71 24.39
C ILE A 43 16.02 30.24 24.18
N SER A 44 16.35 29.88 22.91
CA SER A 44 17.64 29.33 22.58
C SER A 44 18.05 29.69 21.14
N ALA A 45 19.37 29.70 20.90
CA ALA A 45 19.97 29.78 19.59
C ALA A 45 21.09 28.75 19.53
N LEU A 46 20.83 27.59 18.94
CA LEU A 46 21.74 26.46 18.93
C LEU A 46 22.12 26.05 17.50
N PRO A 47 23.38 25.66 17.28
CA PRO A 47 23.77 25.09 16.00
C PRO A 47 23.11 23.73 15.82
N HIS A 48 22.54 23.51 14.64
CA HIS A 48 21.90 22.22 14.29
C HIS A 48 22.85 21.22 13.63
N GLY A 49 24.11 21.60 13.39
CA GLY A 49 25.14 20.71 12.84
C GLY A 49 25.11 20.48 11.33
N PHE A 50 24.09 20.98 10.63
CA PHE A 50 24.03 20.90 9.17
C PHE A 50 24.66 22.15 8.53
N THR A 51 25.14 22.03 7.28
CA THR A 51 25.65 23.15 6.49
C THR A 51 24.61 23.80 5.60
N LYS A 52 23.37 23.30 5.66
CA LYS A 52 22.21 23.78 4.92
C LYS A 52 20.99 23.75 5.81
N VAL A 53 19.95 24.51 5.49
CA VAL A 53 18.66 24.43 6.20
C VAL A 53 18.15 23.00 6.18
N PRO A 54 18.01 22.29 7.34
CA PRO A 54 17.69 20.87 7.41
C PRO A 54 16.18 20.60 7.26
N VAL A 55 15.57 21.26 6.26
CA VAL A 55 14.14 21.17 6.00
C VAL A 55 13.91 20.93 4.52
N VAL A 56 13.01 20.00 4.24
CA VAL A 56 12.50 19.73 2.89
C VAL A 56 11.03 20.08 2.86
N TYR A 57 10.68 21.00 2.00
CA TYR A 57 9.29 21.41 1.81
C TYR A 57 8.68 20.65 0.64
N TYR A 58 7.69 19.80 0.94
CA TYR A 58 6.90 19.11 -0.06
C TYR A 58 5.62 19.89 -0.28
N ARG A 59 5.37 20.29 -1.52
CA ARG A 59 4.17 21.02 -1.89
C ARG A 59 3.50 20.33 -3.06
N GLN A 60 2.20 20.26 -2.99
CA GLN A 60 1.30 19.91 -4.07
C GLN A 60 0.24 21.02 -4.16
N ASP A 61 -0.03 21.50 -5.39
CA ASP A 61 -0.90 22.65 -5.57
C ASP A 61 -2.38 22.31 -5.36
N GLN A 62 -2.78 21.08 -5.74
CA GLN A 62 -4.14 20.59 -5.62
C GLN A 62 -4.20 19.29 -4.82
N ALA A 63 -5.27 19.10 -4.06
CA ALA A 63 -5.54 17.82 -3.42
C ALA A 63 -5.88 16.74 -4.47
N GLU A 64 -5.55 15.48 -4.19
CA GLU A 64 -5.79 14.36 -5.11
C GLU A 64 -7.27 14.17 -5.47
N TRP A 65 -8.17 14.62 -4.60
CA TRP A 65 -9.62 14.47 -4.70
C TRP A 65 -10.34 15.77 -5.05
N GLU A 66 -9.64 16.87 -5.33
CA GLU A 66 -10.24 18.18 -5.55
C GLU A 66 -11.24 18.18 -6.70
N ASP A 67 -10.88 17.53 -7.81
CA ASP A 67 -11.74 17.43 -9.00
C ASP A 67 -13.00 16.56 -8.78
N VAL A 68 -12.97 15.69 -7.77
CA VAL A 68 -14.05 14.74 -7.46
C VAL A 68 -14.74 15.00 -6.14
N GLN A 69 -14.43 16.12 -5.46
CA GLN A 69 -15.02 16.46 -4.16
C GLN A 69 -16.56 16.44 -4.23
N TRP A 70 -17.14 16.95 -5.30
CA TRP A 70 -18.59 16.92 -5.52
C TRP A 70 -19.17 15.48 -5.56
N ALA A 71 -18.42 14.53 -6.11
CA ALA A 71 -18.84 13.13 -6.17
C ALA A 71 -18.73 12.46 -4.79
N ILE A 72 -17.71 12.80 -4.02
CA ILE A 72 -17.53 12.36 -2.63
C ILE A 72 -18.68 12.85 -1.77
N ASP A 73 -19.00 14.15 -1.81
CA ASP A 73 -20.10 14.75 -1.07
C ASP A 73 -21.46 14.13 -1.46
N ARG A 74 -21.61 13.80 -2.74
CA ARG A 74 -22.82 13.12 -3.21
C ARG A 74 -22.92 11.69 -2.69
N VAL A 75 -21.81 10.93 -2.65
CA VAL A 75 -21.78 9.58 -2.05
C VAL A 75 -22.16 9.63 -0.58
N GLU A 76 -21.59 10.56 0.19
CA GLU A 76 -21.93 10.74 1.61
C GLU A 76 -23.42 11.02 1.80
N THR A 77 -23.98 11.92 0.98
CA THR A 77 -25.41 12.25 1.00
C THR A 77 -26.26 11.03 0.67
N CYS A 78 -25.90 10.26 -0.37
CA CYS A 78 -26.64 9.06 -0.78
C CYS A 78 -26.64 7.99 0.32
N ILE A 79 -25.48 7.75 0.96
CA ILE A 79 -25.34 6.75 2.02
C ILE A 79 -26.13 7.19 3.26
N SER A 80 -26.05 8.47 3.66
CA SER A 80 -26.79 9.01 4.79
C SER A 80 -28.29 8.89 4.59
N ASN A 81 -28.80 9.34 3.44
CA ASN A 81 -30.23 9.24 3.12
C ASN A 81 -30.70 7.78 3.03
N TRP A 82 -29.85 6.88 2.57
CA TRP A 82 -30.16 5.46 2.51
C TRP A 82 -30.23 4.86 3.91
N GLY A 83 -29.31 5.24 4.81
CA GLY A 83 -29.35 4.86 6.23
C GLY A 83 -30.64 5.34 6.90
N ASP A 84 -30.98 6.61 6.77
CA ASP A 84 -32.21 7.19 7.32
C ASP A 84 -33.47 6.49 6.80
N THR A 85 -33.46 6.15 5.51
CA THR A 85 -34.58 5.45 4.88
C THR A 85 -34.71 4.02 5.43
N ASN A 86 -33.58 3.31 5.60
CA ASN A 86 -33.57 1.98 6.19
C ASN A 86 -34.06 2.01 7.67
N ASP A 87 -33.63 2.98 8.45
CA ASP A 87 -34.06 3.16 9.84
C ASP A 87 -35.57 3.49 9.90
N TYR A 88 -36.04 4.34 8.98
CA TYR A 88 -37.45 4.70 8.92
C TYR A 88 -38.35 3.50 8.54
N PHE A 89 -37.94 2.67 7.57
CA PHE A 89 -38.72 1.52 7.11
C PHE A 89 -38.35 0.20 7.77
N GLY A 90 -37.27 0.15 8.56
CA GLY A 90 -36.83 -1.04 9.30
C GLY A 90 -37.82 -1.52 10.36
N THR A 91 -38.69 -0.61 10.84
CA THR A 91 -39.84 -0.94 11.66
C THR A 91 -41.10 -1.04 10.80
N PRO A 92 -41.83 -2.16 10.80
CA PRO A 92 -43.05 -2.30 10.00
C PRO A 92 -44.07 -1.23 10.41
N LYS A 93 -44.56 -0.47 9.42
CA LYS A 93 -45.61 0.51 9.59
C LYS A 93 -46.92 -0.01 9.03
N TYR A 94 -47.93 0.07 9.81
CA TYR A 94 -49.24 -0.45 9.46
C TYR A 94 -50.17 0.72 9.12
N PHE A 95 -50.77 0.67 7.95
CA PHE A 95 -51.91 1.53 7.63
C PHE A 95 -53.19 0.75 7.85
N ILE A 96 -54.00 1.20 8.78
CA ILE A 96 -55.22 0.54 9.18
C ILE A 96 -56.41 1.40 8.80
N LYS A 97 -57.35 0.81 8.07
CA LYS A 97 -58.60 1.41 7.74
C LYS A 97 -59.72 0.63 8.48
N GLY A 98 -60.55 1.35 9.21
CA GLY A 98 -61.66 0.72 10.00
C GLY A 98 -61.36 0.70 11.50
N ARG A 99 -62.22 0.08 12.28
CA ARG A 99 -62.13 -0.02 13.74
C ARG A 99 -61.33 -1.27 14.15
N LEU A 100 -60.27 -1.07 14.90
CA LEU A 100 -59.46 -2.15 15.48
C LEU A 100 -60.03 -2.50 16.88
N GLU A 101 -60.20 -3.80 17.16
CA GLU A 101 -60.71 -4.30 18.46
C GLU A 101 -59.56 -4.78 19.35
N GLY A 102 -58.38 -5.05 18.79
CA GLY A 102 -57.18 -5.41 19.51
C GLY A 102 -55.92 -5.05 18.79
N PHE A 103 -54.91 -4.61 19.52
CA PHE A 103 -53.56 -4.29 19.02
C PHE A 103 -52.52 -5.09 19.81
N ALA A 104 -51.54 -5.63 19.14
CA ALA A 104 -50.45 -6.36 19.76
C ALA A 104 -49.58 -5.46 20.63
N GLU A 105 -49.11 -5.92 21.75
CA GLU A 105 -48.14 -5.24 22.56
C GLU A 105 -46.75 -5.24 21.90
N LYS A 106 -45.97 -4.21 22.17
CA LYS A 106 -44.62 -4.09 21.63
C LYS A 106 -43.73 -5.23 22.06
N GLY A 107 -43.30 -6.08 21.10
CA GLY A 107 -42.42 -7.24 21.35
C GLY A 107 -43.14 -8.60 21.36
N GLU A 108 -44.46 -8.66 21.19
CA GLU A 108 -45.24 -9.90 21.10
C GLU A 108 -45.00 -10.59 19.76
N GLN A 109 -44.51 -11.81 19.77
CA GLN A 109 -44.31 -12.61 18.56
C GLN A 109 -45.60 -13.37 18.20
N GLY A 110 -46.02 -13.23 16.93
CA GLY A 110 -47.23 -13.92 16.45
C GLY A 110 -48.53 -13.25 16.84
N ALA A 111 -48.51 -11.96 17.10
CA ALA A 111 -49.69 -11.17 17.46
C ALA A 111 -50.75 -11.18 16.34
N VAL A 112 -52.01 -11.42 16.75
CA VAL A 112 -53.17 -11.39 15.83
C VAL A 112 -53.91 -10.08 16.01
N PHE A 113 -54.10 -9.37 14.89
CA PHE A 113 -54.90 -8.14 14.86
C PHE A 113 -56.38 -8.50 14.62
N GLN A 114 -57.26 -8.08 15.51
CA GLN A 114 -58.71 -8.25 15.36
C GLN A 114 -59.37 -6.95 14.89
N GLY A 115 -60.09 -7.00 13.81
CA GLY A 115 -60.83 -5.87 13.25
C GLY A 115 -62.23 -6.25 12.85
N GLY A 116 -63.14 -5.21 12.73
CA GLY A 116 -64.51 -5.38 12.24
C GLY A 116 -64.53 -5.77 10.79
N SER A 117 -65.75 -6.12 10.27
CA SER A 117 -65.97 -6.59 8.87
C SER A 117 -65.46 -5.64 7.81
N ASP A 118 -65.28 -4.32 8.10
CA ASP A 118 -64.81 -3.29 7.21
C ASP A 118 -63.34 -2.94 7.43
N ALA A 119 -62.63 -3.64 8.34
CA ALA A 119 -61.26 -3.35 8.63
C ALA A 119 -60.33 -3.93 7.59
N SER A 120 -59.39 -3.13 7.14
CA SER A 120 -58.26 -3.56 6.29
C SER A 120 -56.95 -3.04 6.88
N MET A 121 -55.91 -3.88 6.83
CA MET A 121 -54.58 -3.54 7.27
C MET A 121 -53.61 -3.76 6.15
N ASN A 122 -52.85 -2.74 5.82
CA ASN A 122 -51.75 -2.82 4.88
C ASN A 122 -50.45 -2.46 5.54
N VAL A 123 -49.41 -3.24 5.27
CA VAL A 123 -48.06 -2.88 5.68
C VAL A 123 -47.53 -1.86 4.70
N LEU A 124 -47.09 -0.72 5.21
CA LEU A 124 -46.38 0.26 4.39
C LEU A 124 -44.93 -0.22 4.28
N SER A 125 -44.63 -0.81 3.12
CA SER A 125 -43.28 -1.19 2.76
C SER A 125 -42.68 -0.17 1.80
N TRP A 126 -41.36 -0.11 1.77
CA TRP A 126 -40.63 0.71 0.81
C TRP A 126 -40.55 -0.04 -0.51
N ASP A 127 -41.40 0.32 -1.47
CA ASP A 127 -41.39 -0.28 -2.82
C ASP A 127 -40.31 0.30 -3.75
N LYS A 128 -39.62 1.37 -3.34
CA LYS A 128 -38.53 1.93 -4.13
C LYS A 128 -37.31 1.04 -3.95
N SER A 129 -36.93 0.43 -5.06
CA SER A 129 -35.80 -0.50 -5.12
C SER A 129 -34.52 0.14 -4.60
N PRO A 130 -33.84 -0.46 -3.62
CA PRO A 130 -32.52 -0.04 -3.20
C PRO A 130 -31.47 -0.14 -4.33
N GLU A 131 -31.80 -0.83 -5.42
CA GLU A 131 -30.92 -1.02 -6.58
C GLU A 131 -30.58 0.29 -7.30
N SER A 132 -31.51 1.27 -7.37
CA SER A 132 -31.20 2.57 -7.98
C SER A 132 -30.15 3.35 -7.15
N VAL A 133 -30.25 3.30 -5.82
CA VAL A 133 -29.28 3.94 -4.92
C VAL A 133 -27.92 3.26 -5.00
N LYS A 134 -27.90 1.93 -5.00
CA LYS A 134 -26.66 1.15 -5.19
C LYS A 134 -26.01 1.47 -6.54
N GLY A 135 -26.80 1.56 -7.62
CA GLY A 135 -26.33 1.92 -8.95
C GLY A 135 -25.73 3.32 -9.01
N GLU A 136 -26.38 4.31 -8.38
CA GLU A 136 -25.85 5.67 -8.27
C GLU A 136 -24.53 5.69 -7.50
N ILE A 137 -24.46 5.05 -6.34
CA ILE A 137 -23.23 4.97 -5.53
C ILE A 137 -22.10 4.29 -6.33
N ALA A 138 -22.38 3.16 -7.00
CA ALA A 138 -21.38 2.46 -7.79
C ALA A 138 -20.85 3.33 -8.95
N TYR A 139 -21.74 4.08 -9.60
CA TYR A 139 -21.35 5.00 -10.67
C TYR A 139 -20.48 6.15 -10.16
N LEU A 140 -20.81 6.71 -8.99
CA LEU A 140 -20.01 7.76 -8.36
C LEU A 140 -18.62 7.26 -7.96
N PHE A 141 -18.51 6.05 -7.41
CA PHE A 141 -17.21 5.43 -7.13
C PHE A 141 -16.37 5.24 -8.41
N ASN A 142 -16.98 4.81 -9.51
CA ASN A 142 -16.29 4.70 -10.79
C ASN A 142 -15.75 6.05 -11.27
N ILE A 143 -16.50 7.13 -11.09
CA ILE A 143 -16.03 8.50 -11.39
C ILE A 143 -14.83 8.84 -10.49
N ILE A 144 -14.95 8.63 -9.19
CA ILE A 144 -13.88 8.93 -8.22
C ILE A 144 -12.61 8.19 -8.61
N TYR A 145 -12.65 6.88 -8.83
CA TYR A 145 -11.47 6.08 -9.21
C TYR A 145 -10.89 6.52 -10.55
N SER A 146 -11.73 6.81 -11.53
CA SER A 146 -11.28 7.23 -12.88
C SER A 146 -10.58 8.58 -12.86
N PHE A 147 -11.17 9.58 -12.23
CA PHE A 147 -10.60 10.94 -12.20
C PHE A 147 -9.41 11.05 -11.27
N THR A 148 -9.39 10.30 -10.16
CA THR A 148 -8.21 10.25 -9.28
C THR A 148 -7.10 9.35 -9.81
N SER A 149 -7.31 8.65 -10.93
CA SER A 149 -6.37 7.67 -11.50
C SER A 149 -5.92 6.64 -10.46
N THR A 150 -6.87 6.15 -9.66
CA THR A 150 -6.64 5.11 -8.65
C THR A 150 -7.32 3.82 -9.08
N ALA A 151 -6.72 2.68 -8.72
CA ALA A 151 -7.34 1.38 -8.97
C ALA A 151 -8.30 1.02 -7.84
N ASP A 152 -9.47 0.47 -8.18
CA ASP A 152 -10.34 -0.15 -7.19
C ASP A 152 -9.77 -1.51 -6.76
N ILE A 153 -9.07 -1.52 -5.63
CA ILE A 153 -8.46 -2.71 -5.00
C ILE A 153 -9.36 -3.30 -3.91
N SER A 154 -10.67 -3.03 -3.96
CA SER A 154 -11.61 -3.66 -3.03
C SER A 154 -11.52 -5.19 -3.12
N PHE A 155 -11.80 -5.86 -1.98
CA PHE A 155 -11.74 -7.33 -1.91
C PHE A 155 -12.66 -8.00 -2.94
N GLU A 156 -13.81 -7.39 -3.22
CA GLU A 156 -14.78 -7.87 -4.22
C GLU A 156 -14.17 -7.87 -5.63
N ASN A 157 -13.56 -6.75 -6.03
CA ASN A 157 -12.91 -6.63 -7.34
C ASN A 157 -11.65 -7.50 -7.45
N MET A 158 -10.85 -7.60 -6.39
CA MET A 158 -9.71 -8.51 -6.36
C MET A 158 -10.12 -9.98 -6.45
N LYS A 159 -11.25 -10.36 -5.87
CA LYS A 159 -11.82 -11.70 -5.97
C LYS A 159 -12.32 -12.02 -7.39
N THR A 160 -12.94 -11.06 -8.08
CA THR A 160 -13.37 -11.25 -9.48
C THR A 160 -12.20 -11.38 -10.44
N LEU A 161 -11.06 -10.75 -10.14
CA LEU A 161 -9.81 -10.88 -10.88
C LEU A 161 -9.21 -12.30 -10.78
N GLY A 162 -9.56 -13.08 -9.76
CA GLY A 162 -9.35 -14.51 -9.58
C GLY A 162 -8.00 -15.07 -10.05
N SER A 163 -7.82 -16.37 -9.86
CA SER A 163 -6.62 -17.11 -10.27
C SER A 163 -6.37 -17.17 -11.80
N ASN A 164 -7.34 -16.74 -12.61
CA ASN A 164 -7.29 -16.83 -14.08
C ASN A 164 -6.94 -15.49 -14.77
N THR A 165 -6.76 -14.40 -14.03
CA THR A 165 -6.41 -13.12 -14.62
C THR A 165 -4.92 -13.08 -14.90
N SER A 166 -4.54 -12.90 -16.18
CA SER A 166 -3.13 -12.83 -16.56
C SER A 166 -2.44 -11.58 -15.95
N GLY A 167 -1.15 -11.72 -15.64
CA GLY A 167 -0.36 -10.59 -15.15
C GLY A 167 -0.37 -9.38 -16.12
N ALA A 168 -0.58 -9.63 -17.42
CA ALA A 168 -0.76 -8.56 -18.41
C ALA A 168 -2.06 -7.76 -18.19
N ALA A 169 -3.17 -8.42 -17.87
CA ALA A 169 -4.43 -7.75 -17.58
C ALA A 169 -4.34 -6.92 -16.29
N ILE A 170 -3.68 -7.45 -15.25
CA ILE A 170 -3.42 -6.71 -14.02
C ILE A 170 -2.60 -5.45 -14.30
N ARG A 171 -1.53 -5.55 -15.11
CA ARG A 171 -0.72 -4.38 -15.51
C ARG A 171 -1.54 -3.32 -16.25
N LEU A 172 -2.44 -3.73 -17.13
CA LEU A 172 -3.31 -2.79 -17.83
C LEU A 172 -4.24 -2.03 -16.88
N MET A 173 -4.80 -2.70 -15.88
CA MET A 173 -5.64 -2.05 -14.87
C MET A 173 -4.88 -1.01 -14.04
N PHE A 174 -3.60 -1.24 -13.80
CA PHE A 174 -2.75 -0.31 -13.05
C PHE A 174 -2.05 0.74 -13.92
N THR A 175 -2.35 0.83 -15.22
CA THR A 175 -1.71 1.80 -16.13
C THR A 175 -1.93 3.24 -15.67
N ALA A 176 -3.18 3.63 -15.33
CA ALA A 176 -3.48 4.99 -14.87
C ALA A 176 -2.82 5.31 -13.52
N PRO A 177 -2.87 4.46 -12.49
CA PRO A 177 -2.07 4.62 -11.27
C PRO A 177 -0.57 4.75 -11.52
N TYR A 178 0.00 4.01 -12.49
CA TYR A 178 1.41 4.15 -12.85
C TYR A 178 1.75 5.50 -13.44
N MET A 179 0.98 5.94 -14.42
CA MET A 179 1.17 7.28 -15.01
C MET A 179 1.08 8.37 -13.94
N LYS A 180 0.17 8.23 -12.98
CA LYS A 180 0.08 9.14 -11.85
C LYS A 180 1.32 9.06 -10.94
N ALA A 181 1.83 7.85 -10.66
CA ALA A 181 3.04 7.66 -9.87
C ALA A 181 4.27 8.29 -10.55
N ASP A 182 4.39 8.18 -11.88
CA ASP A 182 5.44 8.80 -12.65
C ASP A 182 5.38 10.34 -12.58
N LEU A 183 4.19 10.93 -12.73
CA LEU A 183 3.99 12.37 -12.53
C LEU A 183 4.36 12.82 -11.11
N LYS A 184 4.03 12.02 -10.08
CA LYS A 184 4.43 12.31 -8.69
C LYS A 184 5.93 12.16 -8.48
N THR A 185 6.56 11.21 -9.16
CA THR A 185 8.02 11.04 -9.14
C THR A 185 8.71 12.26 -9.73
N GLU A 186 8.21 12.79 -10.84
CA GLU A 186 8.71 14.01 -11.45
C GLU A 186 8.53 15.21 -10.51
N MET A 187 7.35 15.36 -9.91
CA MET A 187 7.03 16.46 -8.98
C MET A 187 7.87 16.44 -7.71
N PHE A 188 8.05 15.28 -7.10
CA PHE A 188 8.68 15.13 -5.79
C PHE A 188 10.13 14.66 -5.82
N GLY A 189 10.65 14.22 -6.98
CA GLY A 189 11.99 13.65 -7.14
C GLY A 189 13.11 14.55 -6.62
N GLU A 190 13.07 15.84 -6.97
CA GLU A 190 14.03 16.83 -6.49
C GLU A 190 14.01 16.98 -4.96
N MET A 191 12.82 16.92 -4.36
CA MET A 191 12.65 17.02 -2.91
C MET A 191 13.20 15.79 -2.18
N PHE A 192 13.05 14.59 -2.76
CA PHE A 192 13.66 13.36 -2.23
C PHE A 192 15.19 13.40 -2.33
N THR A 193 15.74 13.84 -3.46
CA THR A 193 17.17 14.05 -3.61
C THR A 193 17.69 15.05 -2.58
N ARG A 194 16.99 16.17 -2.38
CA ARG A 194 17.34 17.14 -1.34
C ARG A 194 17.32 16.51 0.05
N ARG A 195 16.29 15.68 0.37
CA ARG A 195 16.20 14.97 1.66
C ARG A 195 17.40 14.05 1.88
N SER A 196 17.74 13.27 0.89
CA SER A 196 18.89 12.35 0.94
C SER A 196 20.21 13.11 1.15
N ASN A 197 20.39 14.21 0.44
CA ASN A 197 21.56 15.08 0.60
C ASN A 197 21.63 15.75 1.98
N ILE A 198 20.50 16.11 2.59
CA ILE A 198 20.46 16.62 3.97
C ILE A 198 20.87 15.51 4.95
N VAL A 199 20.39 14.28 4.76
CA VAL A 199 20.76 13.14 5.62
C VAL A 199 22.26 12.84 5.50
N ALA A 200 22.84 12.79 4.30
CA ALA A 200 24.27 12.62 4.09
C ALA A 200 25.07 13.73 4.77
N ASN A 201 24.66 14.98 4.60
CA ASN A 201 25.29 16.13 5.26
C ASN A 201 25.22 16.02 6.81
N GLY A 202 24.10 15.53 7.36
CA GLY A 202 23.96 15.26 8.78
C GLY A 202 24.94 14.21 9.28
N ILE A 203 25.11 13.09 8.57
CA ILE A 203 26.08 12.05 8.89
C ILE A 203 27.51 12.63 8.93
N CYS A 204 27.84 13.47 7.96
CA CYS A 204 29.16 14.10 7.89
C CYS A 204 29.45 15.08 9.02
N ASN A 205 28.46 15.87 9.47
CA ASN A 205 28.72 17.07 10.27
C ASN A 205 28.17 16.98 11.72
N THR A 206 27.26 16.05 12.03
CA THR A 206 26.66 15.94 13.38
C THR A 206 27.31 14.91 14.29
N GLY A 207 28.34 14.18 13.81
CA GLY A 207 29.01 13.13 14.56
C GLY A 207 28.16 11.85 14.75
N VAL A 208 27.09 11.70 13.99
CA VAL A 208 26.28 10.47 13.96
C VAL A 208 27.06 9.39 13.21
N HIS A 209 27.40 8.30 13.91
CA HIS A 209 28.07 7.17 13.29
C HIS A 209 27.06 6.15 12.75
N VAL A 210 27.11 5.89 11.46
CA VAL A 210 26.34 4.83 10.81
C VAL A 210 27.30 3.69 10.47
N LYS A 211 26.97 2.46 10.90
CA LYS A 211 27.82 1.29 10.64
C LYS A 211 28.04 1.10 9.13
N GLY A 212 29.31 1.11 8.72
CA GLY A 212 29.70 0.91 7.32
C GLY A 212 29.69 2.18 6.45
N ILE A 213 29.38 3.35 7.03
CA ILE A 213 29.44 4.63 6.32
C ILE A 213 30.36 5.57 7.10
N ASP A 214 31.56 5.74 6.59
CA ASP A 214 32.50 6.74 7.10
C ASP A 214 32.20 8.11 6.52
N GLN A 215 32.71 9.18 7.17
CA GLN A 215 32.52 10.55 6.71
C GLN A 215 32.96 10.77 5.25
N SER A 216 34.10 10.19 4.87
CA SER A 216 34.64 10.28 3.50
C SER A 216 33.75 9.59 2.46
N VAL A 217 33.06 8.52 2.86
CA VAL A 217 32.08 7.82 2.02
C VAL A 217 30.81 8.66 1.91
N ALA A 218 30.31 9.19 3.03
CA ALA A 218 29.11 10.01 3.06
C ALA A 218 29.24 11.30 2.21
N GLU A 219 30.45 11.89 2.14
CA GLU A 219 30.73 13.07 1.29
C GLU A 219 30.68 12.76 -0.21
N GLN A 220 30.95 11.52 -0.61
CA GLN A 220 31.02 11.09 -2.01
C GLN A 220 29.72 10.42 -2.51
N ILE A 221 28.79 10.10 -1.60
CA ILE A 221 27.51 9.46 -1.97
C ILE A 221 26.63 10.48 -2.69
N ASP A 222 26.30 10.17 -3.93
CA ASP A 222 25.23 10.80 -4.67
C ASP A 222 23.97 9.91 -4.62
N PHE A 223 22.85 10.51 -4.27
CA PHE A 223 21.59 9.79 -4.11
C PHE A 223 20.65 10.08 -5.25
N GLU A 224 20.36 9.08 -6.05
CA GLU A 224 19.28 9.13 -7.03
C GLU A 224 18.08 8.33 -6.48
N PRO A 225 16.93 8.99 -6.21
CA PRO A 225 15.75 8.31 -5.71
C PRO A 225 15.13 7.47 -6.84
N VAL A 226 15.03 6.16 -6.63
CA VAL A 226 14.37 5.23 -7.55
C VAL A 226 13.03 4.84 -6.97
N PHE A 227 11.93 5.27 -7.62
CA PHE A 227 10.58 4.92 -7.24
C PHE A 227 10.17 3.64 -7.95
N LYS A 228 9.82 2.62 -7.18
CA LYS A 228 9.29 1.37 -7.71
C LYS A 228 7.85 1.23 -7.24
N PRO A 229 6.86 1.50 -8.11
CA PRO A 229 5.47 1.26 -7.74
C PRO A 229 5.25 -0.21 -7.43
N TYR A 230 4.51 -0.47 -6.34
CA TYR A 230 4.15 -1.84 -5.98
C TYR A 230 3.08 -2.36 -6.94
N LEU A 231 3.38 -3.46 -7.60
CA LEU A 231 2.42 -4.27 -8.34
C LEU A 231 2.27 -5.61 -7.65
N PRO A 232 1.05 -6.09 -7.47
CA PRO A 232 0.85 -7.51 -7.17
C PRO A 232 1.51 -8.34 -8.26
N LYS A 233 2.51 -9.13 -7.91
CA LYS A 233 3.17 -10.05 -8.84
C LYS A 233 2.48 -11.39 -8.77
N ASN A 234 2.27 -12.01 -9.91
CA ASN A 234 1.88 -13.41 -9.97
C ASN A 234 3.15 -14.26 -10.00
N ASP A 235 3.59 -14.74 -8.83
CA ASP A 235 4.82 -15.52 -8.70
C ASP A 235 4.75 -16.83 -9.51
N VAL A 236 3.58 -17.43 -9.65
CA VAL A 236 3.36 -18.64 -10.46
C VAL A 236 3.62 -18.36 -11.94
N GLU A 237 3.08 -17.25 -12.47
CA GLU A 237 3.33 -16.84 -13.87
C GLU A 237 4.81 -16.52 -14.10
N MET A 238 5.45 -15.85 -13.13
CA MET A 238 6.88 -15.52 -13.20
C MET A 238 7.72 -16.81 -13.21
N LEU A 239 7.43 -17.78 -12.36
CA LEU A 239 8.10 -19.08 -12.34
C LEU A 239 7.91 -19.85 -13.65
N GLN A 240 6.72 -19.83 -14.22
CA GLN A 240 6.45 -20.45 -15.52
C GLN A 240 7.26 -19.79 -16.64
N LEU A 241 7.32 -18.46 -16.67
CA LEU A 241 8.13 -17.70 -17.63
C LEU A 241 9.63 -18.03 -17.50
N ILE A 242 10.15 -18.08 -16.27
CA ILE A 242 11.54 -18.42 -16.00
C ILE A 242 11.83 -19.85 -16.47
N THR A 243 10.97 -20.81 -16.12
CA THR A 243 11.11 -22.21 -16.51
C THR A 243 11.07 -22.37 -18.03
N SER A 244 10.15 -21.68 -18.71
CA SER A 244 10.02 -21.72 -20.17
C SER A 244 11.23 -21.08 -20.87
N SER A 245 11.77 -19.98 -20.33
CA SER A 245 12.91 -19.26 -20.91
C SER A 245 14.25 -19.93 -20.64
N ASN A 246 14.37 -20.74 -19.59
CA ASN A 246 15.58 -21.48 -19.21
C ASN A 246 15.52 -22.97 -19.59
N GLY A 247 14.33 -23.48 -19.98
CA GLY A 247 14.13 -24.87 -20.47
C GLY A 247 14.24 -24.96 -21.99
N GLY A 248 14.65 -26.11 -22.51
CA GLY A 248 14.74 -26.33 -23.96
C GLY A 248 15.78 -25.45 -24.65
N ALA A 249 15.37 -24.64 -25.64
CA ALA A 249 16.23 -23.66 -26.29
C ALA A 249 16.36 -22.45 -25.35
N LYS A 250 17.43 -22.42 -24.57
CA LYS A 250 17.66 -21.40 -23.53
C LYS A 250 17.74 -20.00 -24.12
N SER A 251 16.84 -19.12 -23.72
CA SER A 251 16.88 -17.70 -24.00
C SER A 251 17.42 -16.85 -22.81
N THR A 252 17.52 -17.48 -21.63
CA THR A 252 17.97 -16.85 -20.38
C THR A 252 19.08 -17.69 -19.75
N SER A 253 20.13 -17.05 -19.21
CA SER A 253 21.18 -17.76 -18.47
C SER A 253 20.65 -18.32 -17.15
N ASN A 254 21.30 -19.40 -16.63
CA ASN A 254 20.94 -19.95 -15.32
C ASN A 254 21.06 -18.89 -14.21
N ARG A 255 22.12 -18.10 -14.22
CA ARG A 255 22.33 -17.01 -13.26
C ARG A 255 21.15 -16.03 -13.29
N ARG A 256 20.74 -15.60 -14.48
CA ARG A 256 19.62 -14.66 -14.62
C ARG A 256 18.29 -15.28 -14.20
N ALA A 257 18.09 -16.57 -14.42
CA ALA A 257 16.91 -17.30 -13.96
C ALA A 257 16.85 -17.37 -12.42
N ILE A 258 17.98 -17.58 -11.74
CA ILE A 258 18.08 -17.58 -10.29
C ILE A 258 17.76 -16.17 -9.72
N GLU A 259 18.32 -15.12 -10.32
CA GLU A 259 18.08 -13.72 -9.91
C GLU A 259 16.63 -13.26 -10.07
N LEU A 260 15.94 -13.74 -11.11
CA LEU A 260 14.55 -13.39 -11.40
C LEU A 260 13.54 -14.24 -10.63
N ASN A 261 13.97 -15.33 -10.00
CA ASN A 261 13.09 -16.24 -9.28
C ASN A 261 12.60 -15.55 -7.98
N PRO A 262 11.28 -15.32 -7.85
CA PRO A 262 10.72 -14.62 -6.68
C PRO A 262 10.85 -15.40 -5.37
N LEU A 263 11.20 -16.68 -5.41
CA LEU A 263 11.41 -17.52 -4.22
C LEU A 263 12.84 -17.45 -3.69
N ASN A 264 13.76 -16.79 -4.40
CA ASN A 264 15.15 -16.69 -4.01
C ASN A 264 15.43 -15.34 -3.35
N ASP A 265 15.65 -15.35 -2.05
CA ASP A 265 16.00 -14.14 -1.30
C ASP A 265 17.47 -13.73 -1.52
N ASP A 266 18.36 -14.72 -1.71
CA ASP A 266 19.80 -14.53 -1.94
C ASP A 266 20.26 -15.36 -3.15
N PRO A 267 20.33 -14.75 -4.35
CA PRO A 267 20.74 -15.44 -5.56
C PRO A 267 22.16 -16.02 -5.53
N ASP A 268 23.09 -15.39 -4.81
CA ASP A 268 24.48 -15.85 -4.73
C ASP A 268 24.57 -17.13 -3.92
N LYS A 269 23.87 -17.20 -2.80
CA LYS A 269 23.78 -18.38 -1.96
C LYS A 269 23.14 -19.56 -2.68
N VAL A 270 22.04 -19.32 -3.40
CA VAL A 270 21.35 -20.36 -4.19
C VAL A 270 22.26 -20.90 -5.30
N GLU A 271 23.06 -20.05 -5.94
CA GLU A 271 24.02 -20.49 -6.97
C GLU A 271 25.13 -21.38 -6.38
N GLU A 272 25.62 -21.05 -5.17
CA GLU A 272 26.61 -21.87 -4.46
C GLU A 272 26.01 -23.23 -4.05
N GLU A 273 24.80 -23.25 -3.51
CA GLU A 273 24.08 -24.47 -3.15
C GLU A 273 23.87 -25.37 -4.37
N MET A 274 23.42 -24.83 -5.52
CA MET A 274 23.24 -25.59 -6.77
C MET A 274 24.55 -26.16 -7.31
N LYS A 275 25.68 -25.44 -7.17
CA LYS A 275 27.00 -25.96 -7.58
C LYS A 275 27.44 -27.13 -6.69
N SER A 276 27.26 -27.00 -5.38
CA SER A 276 27.56 -28.05 -4.41
C SER A 276 26.73 -29.32 -4.68
N GLU A 277 25.43 -29.20 -4.92
CA GLU A 277 24.54 -30.31 -5.27
C GLU A 277 24.97 -30.99 -6.58
N GLN A 278 25.38 -30.20 -7.57
CA GLN A 278 25.86 -30.77 -8.85
C GLN A 278 27.16 -31.50 -8.69
N GLU A 279 28.11 -31.03 -7.89
CA GLU A 279 29.37 -31.71 -7.58
C GLU A 279 29.12 -33.02 -6.83
N GLU A 280 28.22 -33.01 -5.84
CA GLU A 280 27.82 -34.22 -5.12
C GLU A 280 27.18 -35.28 -6.05
N ALA A 281 26.28 -34.84 -6.94
CA ALA A 281 25.63 -35.71 -7.91
C ALA A 281 26.64 -36.35 -8.87
N LEU A 282 27.59 -35.57 -9.39
CA LEU A 282 28.68 -36.09 -10.24
C LEU A 282 29.59 -37.07 -9.48
N ALA A 283 29.90 -36.81 -8.22
CA ALA A 283 30.68 -37.72 -7.39
C ALA A 283 29.97 -39.07 -7.15
N GLN A 284 28.64 -39.01 -6.91
CA GLN A 284 27.83 -40.22 -6.75
C GLN A 284 27.74 -41.03 -8.06
N GLU A 285 27.55 -40.38 -9.22
CA GLU A 285 27.54 -41.02 -10.51
C GLU A 285 28.87 -41.69 -10.86
N ALA A 286 30.01 -41.03 -10.56
CA ALA A 286 31.34 -41.56 -10.70
C ALA A 286 31.57 -42.81 -9.79
N ALA A 287 31.08 -42.79 -8.56
CA ALA A 287 31.18 -43.93 -7.64
C ALA A 287 30.34 -45.14 -8.14
N LEU A 288 29.14 -44.88 -8.64
CA LEU A 288 28.28 -45.93 -9.22
C LEU A 288 28.88 -46.54 -10.49
N SER A 289 29.46 -45.74 -11.38
CA SER A 289 30.12 -46.20 -12.60
C SER A 289 31.40 -47.02 -12.29
N GLY A 290 32.15 -46.64 -11.23
CA GLY A 290 33.31 -47.39 -10.74
C GLY A 290 32.94 -48.78 -10.21
N LEU A 291 31.79 -48.89 -9.53
CA LEU A 291 31.27 -50.19 -9.05
C LEU A 291 30.81 -51.09 -10.19
N GLY A 292 30.24 -50.52 -11.26
CA GLY A 292 29.82 -51.29 -12.47
C GLY A 292 30.98 -51.87 -13.24
N SER A 293 32.13 -51.17 -13.32
CA SER A 293 33.34 -51.68 -13.99
C SER A 293 34.05 -52.78 -13.18
N ALA A 294 33.98 -52.74 -11.84
CA ALA A 294 34.52 -53.79 -10.98
C ALA A 294 33.69 -55.10 -11.05
N ALA A 295 32.38 -55.00 -11.26
CA ALA A 295 31.49 -56.17 -11.40
C ALA A 295 31.65 -56.89 -12.77
N SER A 296 31.98 -56.17 -13.85
CA SER A 296 32.23 -56.77 -15.17
C SER A 296 33.61 -57.38 -15.35
N GLY A 297 34.60 -56.99 -14.51
CA GLY A 297 35.95 -57.57 -14.51
C GLY A 297 36.09 -58.94 -13.82
N SER A 298 35.07 -59.34 -13.03
CA SER A 298 35.11 -60.62 -12.30
C SER A 298 34.48 -61.85 -13.06
N GLN A 299 33.94 -61.63 -14.25
CA GLN A 299 33.31 -62.69 -15.04
C GLN A 299 34.18 -63.27 -16.19
N SER A 300 35.43 -62.85 -16.37
CA SER A 300 36.29 -63.31 -17.45
C SER A 300 37.42 -64.30 -17.05
N VAL A 301 37.35 -64.92 -15.85
CA VAL A 301 38.32 -65.91 -15.40
C VAL A 301 37.58 -67.13 -14.86
N SER A 302 36.93 -67.89 -15.78
CA SER A 302 36.59 -69.31 -15.55
C SER A 302 36.00 -69.90 -16.82
N ASN A 303 36.87 -70.17 -17.87
CA ASN A 303 36.65 -71.16 -18.87
C ASN A 303 37.96 -71.39 -19.60
N GLU A 304 38.85 -72.20 -19.00
CA GLU A 304 39.86 -73.06 -19.62
C GLU A 304 40.20 -74.11 -18.57
N GLU A 305 39.51 -75.23 -18.68
CA GLU A 305 39.98 -76.60 -18.66
C GLU A 305 38.81 -77.58 -18.91
#